data_5d17c442296d849e14c54b46e88dbf71
#
_entry.id   5d17c442296d849e14c54b46e88dbf71
#
_cell.length_a   1.000
_cell.length_b   1.000
_cell.length_c   1.000
_cell.angle_alpha   90.00
_cell.angle_beta   90.00
_cell.angle_gamma   90.00
#
_symmetry.space_group_name_H-M   'P 1'
#
loop_
_entity.id
_entity.type
_entity.pdbx_description
1 polymer ?
#
loop_
_entity_poly.entity_id
_entity_poly.type
_entity_poly.pdbx_seq_one_letter_code
_entity_poly.pdbx_strand_id
1 'polypeptide(L)'
;MHVERVLESTCIYCRRWRCPVSHHVLFNLDGQEVDVEVDENESLLSVLRERLGVMSVKDGCAPQGQCGCCTVLVDGEARVSCVTPVDRIIGRTVTTAEGLEPVWRDACAASFVATGGSQCGFCTPGIIVRCASAVAKGRVDRASMERALAAHVCRCTGWQSVLDALESPVALDPSRDLSLAAERAALEGGVPQQVDASVPLGGAKFADDLAPRDAVVAVPRSAGVEVSAELAEGIAWVVAETLRDARTIAGKVQGRRTTLDDAPPLASLDTPLNGVSLATSWVDAGYLEPDASWCEPGGEPATARGNGGGFGGKADSLAPPAARILADRLQRSVRVVMSREDVVRFSAKRAPISATAQFDGRVVSIRGTCAAGGESRLRQAAENASPYGVSIDAVWDTATLPVFRVSSALRAFGLAETAVLVEGALTAAGADRLSLIQDARSASVLLDSCVLGFEGAIAGARVTINSDTGKLERVEVKVAAGDTLDDVVMRSYAAGAAHMALGWVLTEGLAVDPETGEPLDLTIRSLGVIRAKDIPEIEISIVDEAGPPRGRSSDAVFAAVAAAAWDALLLADASRPTTFPARETRTARILRR
;
A
#
# COMPACT_ATOMS: atom_id res chain seq x y z
N MET A 1 32.33 -9.97 57.53
CA MET A 1 32.59 -8.73 56.74
C MET A 1 33.61 -9.06 55.65
N HIS A 2 33.19 -9.65 54.52
CA HIS A 2 34.02 -9.80 53.30
C HIS A 2 33.30 -10.67 52.24
N VAL A 3 32.05 -10.42 51.91
CA VAL A 3 31.36 -11.13 50.80
C VAL A 3 30.51 -10.19 49.92
N GLU A 4 30.56 -8.88 50.10
CA GLU A 4 29.70 -7.96 49.33
C GLU A 4 30.41 -7.10 48.26
N ARG A 5 31.56 -7.48 47.73
CA ARG A 5 32.31 -6.67 46.75
C ARG A 5 32.72 -7.40 45.45
N VAL A 6 32.06 -8.45 45.01
CA VAL A 6 32.47 -9.18 43.79
C VAL A 6 31.40 -9.21 42.68
N LEU A 7 30.28 -8.51 42.77
CA LEU A 7 29.26 -8.49 41.71
C LEU A 7 29.13 -7.19 40.89
N GLU A 8 30.06 -6.24 41.06
CA GLU A 8 30.00 -4.95 40.32
C GLU A 8 30.96 -4.84 39.09
N SER A 9 31.64 -5.89 38.65
CA SER A 9 32.71 -5.76 37.65
C SER A 9 32.52 -6.48 36.33
N THR A 10 31.32 -6.96 35.96
CA THR A 10 31.16 -7.75 34.72
C THR A 10 30.07 -7.29 33.76
N CYS A 11 29.58 -6.06 33.87
CA CYS A 11 28.73 -5.52 32.84
C CYS A 11 29.34 -4.27 32.20
N ILE A 12 30.20 -4.48 31.20
CA ILE A 12 30.79 -3.39 30.38
C ILE A 12 29.70 -2.61 29.63
N TYR A 13 28.51 -3.15 29.46
CA TYR A 13 27.35 -2.53 28.82
C TYR A 13 26.57 -1.55 29.74
N CYS A 14 26.63 -1.70 31.08
CA CYS A 14 25.88 -0.85 32.01
C CYS A 14 26.41 0.59 32.17
N ARG A 15 27.59 0.92 31.65
CA ARG A 15 28.17 2.29 31.83
C ARG A 15 27.69 3.33 30.85
N ARG A 16 26.92 2.98 29.79
CA ARG A 16 26.47 3.94 28.74
C ARG A 16 24.96 4.14 28.64
N TRP A 17 24.17 3.28 29.30
CA TRP A 17 22.71 3.34 29.25
C TRP A 17 22.18 3.32 30.69
N ARG A 18 21.39 4.34 31.09
CA ARG A 18 20.62 4.24 32.34
C ARG A 18 19.77 2.99 32.24
N CYS A 19 19.76 2.12 33.27
CA CYS A 19 18.76 1.07 33.38
C CYS A 19 17.39 1.73 33.15
N PRO A 20 16.56 1.21 32.22
CA PRO A 20 15.23 1.76 32.05
C PRO A 20 14.51 1.71 33.41
N VAL A 21 13.99 2.85 33.85
CA VAL A 21 13.15 2.90 35.04
C VAL A 21 11.79 2.35 34.62
N SER A 22 11.48 1.14 35.05
CA SER A 22 10.14 0.58 34.84
C SER A 22 9.22 1.02 35.98
N HIS A 23 7.94 1.15 35.67
CA HIS A 23 6.88 1.44 36.63
C HIS A 23 5.57 0.79 36.20
N HIS A 24 4.62 0.69 37.11
CA HIS A 24 3.33 0.09 36.83
C HIS A 24 2.32 1.14 36.36
N VAL A 25 1.54 0.78 35.35
CA VAL A 25 0.42 1.57 34.81
C VAL A 25 -0.86 0.77 34.93
N LEU A 26 -1.83 1.34 35.66
CA LEU A 26 -3.16 0.77 35.86
C LEU A 26 -4.17 1.51 34.97
N PHE A 27 -4.92 0.77 34.14
CA PHE A 27 -5.99 1.32 33.29
C PHE A 27 -7.04 0.25 32.97
N ASN A 28 -8.19 0.67 32.44
CA ASN A 28 -9.19 -0.28 31.94
C ASN A 28 -8.98 -0.53 30.45
N LEU A 29 -8.80 -1.79 30.05
CA LEU A 29 -8.70 -2.22 28.66
C LEU A 29 -9.90 -3.10 28.31
N ASP A 30 -10.74 -2.65 27.40
CA ASP A 30 -11.92 -3.37 26.89
C ASP A 30 -12.85 -3.89 28.02
N GLY A 31 -13.00 -3.09 29.08
CA GLY A 31 -13.83 -3.41 30.25
C GLY A 31 -13.11 -4.20 31.35
N GLN A 32 -11.84 -4.54 31.18
CA GLN A 32 -11.03 -5.24 32.19
C GLN A 32 -9.96 -4.32 32.78
N GLU A 33 -9.77 -4.39 34.08
CA GLU A 33 -8.68 -3.67 34.75
C GLU A 33 -7.35 -4.38 34.45
N VAL A 34 -6.38 -3.62 33.96
CA VAL A 34 -5.04 -4.10 33.59
C VAL A 34 -3.99 -3.33 34.38
N ASP A 35 -3.12 -4.07 35.07
CA ASP A 35 -1.89 -3.56 35.71
C ASP A 35 -0.68 -4.11 34.94
N VAL A 36 0.09 -3.24 34.29
CA VAL A 36 1.19 -3.63 33.44
C VAL A 36 2.45 -2.83 33.75
N GLU A 37 3.56 -3.54 33.89
CA GLU A 37 4.88 -2.92 34.00
C GLU A 37 5.28 -2.33 32.64
N VAL A 38 5.69 -1.08 32.62
CA VAL A 38 6.07 -0.33 31.40
C VAL A 38 7.38 0.41 31.62
N ASP A 39 8.07 0.69 30.52
CA ASP A 39 9.27 1.50 30.54
C ASP A 39 8.94 2.99 30.41
N GLU A 40 9.82 3.86 30.89
CA GLU A 40 9.69 5.31 30.74
C GLU A 40 9.51 5.70 29.25
N ASN A 41 8.51 6.55 28.98
CA ASN A 41 8.16 7.03 27.64
C ASN A 41 7.71 5.93 26.64
N GLU A 42 7.25 4.78 27.12
CA GLU A 42 6.70 3.76 26.24
C GLU A 42 5.38 4.22 25.61
N SER A 43 5.15 3.88 24.33
CA SER A 43 3.89 4.21 23.66
C SER A 43 2.79 3.22 24.03
N LEU A 44 1.55 3.69 24.04
CA LEU A 44 0.38 2.81 24.22
C LEU A 44 0.34 1.68 23.17
N LEU A 45 0.77 1.93 21.94
CA LEU A 45 0.87 0.89 20.91
C LEU A 45 1.82 -0.24 21.31
N SER A 46 3.01 0.09 21.80
CA SER A 46 3.99 -0.89 22.26
C SER A 46 3.41 -1.74 23.39
N VAL A 47 2.80 -1.11 24.40
CA VAL A 47 2.20 -1.83 25.52
C VAL A 47 1.07 -2.76 25.06
N LEU A 48 0.17 -2.28 24.20
CA LEU A 48 -0.94 -3.09 23.69
C LEU A 48 -0.45 -4.31 22.90
N ARG A 49 0.52 -4.13 22.00
CA ARG A 49 0.99 -5.23 21.15
C ARG A 49 2.01 -6.14 21.84
N GLU A 50 3.09 -5.55 22.36
CA GLU A 50 4.25 -6.33 22.82
C GLU A 50 4.04 -6.91 24.23
N ARG A 51 3.30 -6.21 25.11
CA ARG A 51 3.07 -6.68 26.48
C ARG A 51 1.71 -7.38 26.64
N LEU A 52 0.64 -6.83 26.07
CA LEU A 52 -0.72 -7.32 26.28
C LEU A 52 -1.23 -8.23 25.13
N GLY A 53 -0.55 -8.24 23.97
CA GLY A 53 -0.88 -9.12 22.85
C GLY A 53 -2.13 -8.71 22.08
N VAL A 54 -2.49 -7.43 22.09
CA VAL A 54 -3.63 -6.89 21.33
C VAL A 54 -3.23 -6.64 19.90
N MET A 55 -3.39 -7.65 19.05
CA MET A 55 -2.88 -7.63 17.67
C MET A 55 -3.81 -6.93 16.66
N SER A 56 -5.05 -6.58 17.04
CA SER A 56 -5.93 -5.74 16.20
C SER A 56 -5.40 -4.31 16.04
N VAL A 57 -4.62 -3.83 17.01
CA VAL A 57 -3.97 -2.51 16.96
C VAL A 57 -2.70 -2.60 16.11
N LYS A 58 -2.73 -2.09 14.86
CA LYS A 58 -1.68 -2.32 13.87
C LYS A 58 -0.61 -1.21 13.83
N ASP A 59 0.67 -1.61 13.70
CA ASP A 59 1.81 -0.69 13.55
C ASP A 59 2.15 -0.44 12.08
N GLY A 60 1.39 0.42 11.39
CA GLY A 60 1.55 0.66 9.96
C GLY A 60 2.57 1.74 9.58
N CYS A 61 2.82 2.72 10.43
CA CYS A 61 3.79 3.81 10.16
C CYS A 61 4.95 3.87 11.15
N ALA A 62 5.01 3.04 12.14
CA ALA A 62 6.08 2.55 13.01
C ALA A 62 7.06 3.58 13.61
N PRO A 63 6.72 4.46 14.49
CA PRO A 63 5.53 5.23 14.80
C PRO A 63 5.62 6.68 14.26
N GLN A 64 4.89 7.00 13.21
CA GLN A 64 4.84 8.37 12.67
C GLN A 64 3.56 9.14 13.05
N GLY A 65 2.54 8.46 13.60
CA GLY A 65 1.23 9.07 13.91
C GLY A 65 0.41 9.45 12.68
N GLN A 66 0.60 8.79 11.53
CA GLN A 66 0.13 9.27 10.23
C GLN A 66 -0.85 8.34 9.49
N CYS A 67 -0.85 7.03 9.77
CA CYS A 67 -1.65 6.07 8.99
C CYS A 67 -3.02 5.73 9.58
N GLY A 68 -3.22 5.95 10.89
CA GLY A 68 -4.47 5.65 11.59
C GLY A 68 -4.69 4.18 11.97
N CYS A 69 -3.83 3.23 11.52
CA CYS A 69 -4.03 1.80 11.78
C CYS A 69 -4.00 1.43 13.26
N CYS A 70 -3.32 2.22 14.09
CA CYS A 70 -3.20 2.02 15.54
C CYS A 70 -4.25 2.81 16.35
N THR A 71 -5.37 3.20 15.75
CA THR A 71 -6.41 3.97 16.46
C THR A 71 -7.10 3.11 17.51
N VAL A 72 -7.20 3.65 18.72
CA VAL A 72 -7.98 3.15 19.85
C VAL A 72 -8.88 4.26 20.39
N LEU A 73 -9.89 3.94 21.19
CA LEU A 73 -10.60 4.97 21.97
C LEU A 73 -9.94 5.12 23.33
N VAL A 74 -9.78 6.34 23.79
CA VAL A 74 -9.41 6.66 25.18
C VAL A 74 -10.54 7.52 25.74
N ASP A 75 -11.29 6.98 26.70
CA ASP A 75 -12.53 7.56 27.24
C ASP A 75 -13.52 7.95 26.11
N GLY A 76 -13.70 7.07 25.12
CA GLY A 76 -14.57 7.29 23.95
C GLY A 76 -14.01 8.18 22.84
N GLU A 77 -12.84 8.82 23.05
CA GLU A 77 -12.20 9.69 22.07
C GLU A 77 -11.14 8.93 21.27
N ALA A 78 -11.23 8.98 19.94
CA ALA A 78 -10.27 8.31 19.08
C ALA A 78 -8.85 8.93 19.18
N ARG A 79 -7.86 8.09 19.44
CA ARG A 79 -6.44 8.42 19.57
C ARG A 79 -5.57 7.45 18.79
N VAL A 80 -4.48 7.95 18.21
CA VAL A 80 -3.44 7.09 17.59
C VAL A 80 -2.46 6.65 18.67
N SER A 81 -2.47 5.36 19.01
CA SER A 81 -1.73 4.81 20.16
C SER A 81 -0.21 4.86 19.98
N CYS A 82 0.31 4.88 18.73
CA CYS A 82 1.75 4.90 18.46
C CYS A 82 2.47 6.18 18.93
N VAL A 83 1.75 7.29 19.08
CA VAL A 83 2.29 8.58 19.58
C VAL A 83 1.62 9.03 20.88
N THR A 84 0.86 8.14 21.51
CA THR A 84 0.26 8.37 22.84
C THR A 84 1.15 7.72 23.90
N PRO A 85 1.83 8.48 24.76
CA PRO A 85 2.57 7.90 25.90
C PRO A 85 1.60 7.14 26.82
N VAL A 86 2.00 5.95 27.27
CA VAL A 86 1.15 5.10 28.12
C VAL A 86 0.81 5.76 29.44
N ASP A 87 1.69 6.59 30.00
CA ASP A 87 1.43 7.33 31.25
C ASP A 87 0.21 8.26 31.19
N ARG A 88 -0.20 8.66 29.98
CA ARG A 88 -1.38 9.52 29.79
C ARG A 88 -2.70 8.78 29.88
N ILE A 89 -2.66 7.44 29.99
CA ILE A 89 -3.88 6.65 30.08
C ILE A 89 -4.09 6.02 31.48
N ILE A 90 -3.25 6.36 32.45
CA ILE A 90 -3.42 5.92 33.85
C ILE A 90 -4.81 6.27 34.34
N GLY A 91 -5.52 5.26 34.88
CA GLY A 91 -6.90 5.38 35.41
C GLY A 91 -7.97 5.64 34.33
N ARG A 92 -7.63 5.58 33.04
CA ARG A 92 -8.56 5.82 31.93
C ARG A 92 -9.05 4.51 31.31
N THR A 93 -10.05 4.61 30.45
CA THR A 93 -10.58 3.49 29.68
C THR A 93 -10.01 3.52 28.26
N VAL A 94 -9.38 2.43 27.86
CA VAL A 94 -8.93 2.18 26.49
C VAL A 94 -9.86 1.15 25.86
N THR A 95 -10.41 1.45 24.67
CA THR A 95 -11.25 0.52 23.92
C THR A 95 -10.59 0.24 22.56
N THR A 96 -10.36 -1.01 22.26
CA THR A 96 -9.84 -1.51 20.98
C THR A 96 -10.99 -2.01 20.09
N ALA A 97 -10.70 -2.62 18.95
CA ALA A 97 -11.74 -3.20 18.11
C ALA A 97 -12.52 -4.32 18.82
N GLU A 98 -11.84 -5.06 19.71
CA GLU A 98 -12.42 -6.14 20.52
C GLU A 98 -13.42 -5.64 21.55
N GLY A 99 -13.15 -4.47 22.15
CA GLY A 99 -13.96 -3.88 23.22
C GLY A 99 -15.11 -2.99 22.74
N LEU A 100 -15.30 -2.85 21.43
CA LEU A 100 -16.47 -2.12 20.90
C LEU A 100 -17.77 -2.84 21.25
N GLU A 101 -18.87 -2.06 21.28
CA GLU A 101 -20.21 -2.61 21.53
C GLU A 101 -20.49 -3.78 20.55
N PRO A 102 -20.77 -5.01 21.03
CA PRO A 102 -20.74 -6.21 20.19
C PRO A 102 -21.71 -6.17 19.00
N VAL A 103 -22.95 -5.69 19.19
CA VAL A 103 -23.96 -5.65 18.12
C VAL A 103 -23.50 -4.73 16.99
N TRP A 104 -23.00 -3.56 17.32
CA TRP A 104 -22.49 -2.61 16.32
C TRP A 104 -21.20 -3.11 15.67
N ARG A 105 -20.27 -3.65 16.46
CA ARG A 105 -19.00 -4.22 15.98
C ARG A 105 -19.23 -5.32 14.95
N ASP A 106 -20.08 -6.28 15.28
CA ASP A 106 -20.33 -7.46 14.44
C ASP A 106 -21.12 -7.08 13.17
N ALA A 107 -22.09 -6.18 13.27
CA ALA A 107 -22.80 -5.62 12.12
C ALA A 107 -21.85 -4.83 11.20
N CYS A 108 -20.94 -4.04 11.77
CA CYS A 108 -19.92 -3.32 11.01
C CYS A 108 -18.98 -4.28 10.30
N ALA A 109 -18.48 -5.32 10.97
CA ALA A 109 -17.62 -6.34 10.37
C ALA A 109 -18.32 -7.07 9.21
N ALA A 110 -19.59 -7.47 9.39
CA ALA A 110 -20.39 -8.07 8.34
C ALA A 110 -20.58 -7.14 7.13
N SER A 111 -20.80 -5.84 7.38
CA SER A 111 -20.94 -4.84 6.32
C SER A 111 -19.64 -4.65 5.53
N PHE A 112 -18.49 -4.66 6.20
CA PHE A 112 -17.19 -4.60 5.52
C PHE A 112 -16.95 -5.81 4.61
N VAL A 113 -17.41 -6.99 4.99
CA VAL A 113 -17.37 -8.18 4.12
C VAL A 113 -18.36 -8.03 2.98
N ALA A 114 -19.59 -7.60 3.27
CA ALA A 114 -20.66 -7.48 2.27
C ALA A 114 -20.33 -6.46 1.16
N THR A 115 -19.60 -5.41 1.47
CA THR A 115 -19.23 -4.35 0.51
C THR A 115 -17.83 -4.51 -0.08
N GLY A 116 -17.01 -5.45 0.43
CA GLY A 116 -15.59 -5.54 0.08
C GLY A 116 -14.74 -4.40 0.67
N GLY A 117 -15.20 -3.79 1.76
CA GLY A 117 -14.51 -2.68 2.47
C GLY A 117 -13.24 -3.11 3.19
N SER A 118 -12.99 -4.41 3.34
CA SER A 118 -11.76 -4.97 3.90
C SER A 118 -11.16 -5.98 2.93
N GLN A 119 -9.99 -5.70 2.36
CA GLN A 119 -9.20 -6.67 1.59
C GLN A 119 -8.12 -7.28 2.48
N CYS A 120 -6.93 -6.64 2.60
CA CYS A 120 -5.86 -7.17 3.46
C CYS A 120 -6.20 -7.10 4.96
N GLY A 121 -7.09 -6.22 5.39
CA GLY A 121 -7.53 -6.09 6.78
C GLY A 121 -6.59 -5.29 7.68
N PHE A 122 -5.45 -4.80 7.19
CA PHE A 122 -4.45 -4.14 8.04
C PHE A 122 -4.91 -2.79 8.61
N CYS A 123 -5.53 -1.94 7.80
CA CYS A 123 -6.03 -0.64 8.25
C CYS A 123 -7.43 -0.71 8.91
N THR A 124 -8.18 -1.78 8.67
CA THR A 124 -9.62 -1.85 8.93
C THR A 124 -9.98 -1.77 10.41
N PRO A 125 -9.29 -2.44 11.36
CA PRO A 125 -9.61 -2.29 12.78
C PRO A 125 -9.53 -0.84 13.25
N GLY A 126 -8.46 -0.12 12.87
CA GLY A 126 -8.30 1.30 13.19
C GLY A 126 -9.36 2.20 12.56
N ILE A 127 -9.83 1.89 11.34
CA ILE A 127 -10.93 2.57 10.65
C ILE A 127 -12.23 2.36 11.43
N ILE A 128 -12.56 1.11 11.79
CA ILE A 128 -13.77 0.76 12.56
C ILE A 128 -13.79 1.50 13.89
N VAL A 129 -12.70 1.45 14.66
CA VAL A 129 -12.59 2.16 15.95
C VAL A 129 -12.76 3.68 15.77
N ARG A 130 -12.16 4.26 14.73
CA ARG A 130 -12.31 5.69 14.42
C ARG A 130 -13.75 6.05 14.12
N CYS A 131 -14.45 5.23 13.35
CA CYS A 131 -15.83 5.46 12.97
C CYS A 131 -16.80 5.22 14.13
N ALA A 132 -16.53 4.27 15.03
CA ALA A 132 -17.28 4.09 16.27
C ALA A 132 -17.35 5.40 17.10
N SER A 133 -16.21 6.10 17.25
CA SER A 133 -16.19 7.42 17.89
C SER A 133 -16.99 8.51 17.14
N ALA A 134 -17.05 8.43 15.82
CA ALA A 134 -17.85 9.37 15.02
C ALA A 134 -19.35 9.08 15.16
N VAL A 135 -19.75 7.83 15.08
CA VAL A 135 -21.14 7.35 15.26
C VAL A 135 -21.67 7.70 16.65
N ALA A 136 -20.87 7.48 17.70
CA ALA A 136 -21.24 7.86 19.07
C ALA A 136 -21.54 9.37 19.24
N LYS A 137 -21.04 10.20 18.32
CA LYS A 137 -21.28 11.66 18.25
C LYS A 137 -22.38 12.04 17.25
N GLY A 138 -23.14 11.07 16.75
CA GLY A 138 -24.21 11.29 15.77
C GLY A 138 -23.72 11.67 14.36
N ARG A 139 -22.46 11.41 14.03
CA ARG A 139 -21.86 11.70 12.71
C ARG A 139 -21.88 10.43 11.86
N VAL A 140 -22.97 10.21 11.13
CA VAL A 140 -23.22 8.98 10.39
C VAL A 140 -23.25 9.15 8.87
N ASP A 141 -23.30 10.39 8.37
CA ASP A 141 -23.33 10.68 6.94
C ASP A 141 -21.95 10.50 6.28
N ARG A 142 -21.94 10.21 4.97
CA ARG A 142 -20.74 9.95 4.17
C ARG A 142 -19.67 11.03 4.34
N ALA A 143 -20.06 12.30 4.22
CA ALA A 143 -19.13 13.43 4.34
C ALA A 143 -18.49 13.51 5.74
N SER A 144 -19.22 13.12 6.78
CA SER A 144 -18.69 13.03 8.16
C SER A 144 -17.69 11.88 8.30
N MET A 145 -17.95 10.73 7.66
CA MET A 145 -17.01 9.60 7.63
C MET A 145 -15.74 9.94 6.84
N GLU A 146 -15.84 10.56 5.68
CA GLU A 146 -14.70 11.06 4.89
C GLU A 146 -13.81 11.98 5.71
N ARG A 147 -14.41 12.94 6.44
CA ARG A 147 -13.67 13.84 7.35
C ARG A 147 -13.04 13.09 8.51
N ALA A 148 -13.75 12.13 9.12
CA ALA A 148 -13.22 11.32 10.21
C ALA A 148 -11.99 10.51 9.74
N LEU A 149 -12.01 10.01 8.52
CA LEU A 149 -10.96 9.19 7.92
C LEU A 149 -9.86 9.99 7.20
N ALA A 150 -9.93 11.31 7.16
CA ALA A 150 -8.95 12.16 6.44
C ALA A 150 -7.48 11.95 6.89
N ALA A 151 -7.27 11.46 8.12
CA ALA A 151 -5.95 11.12 8.65
C ALA A 151 -5.61 9.63 8.53
N HIS A 152 -6.53 8.80 8.05
CA HIS A 152 -6.30 7.38 7.81
C HIS A 152 -5.75 7.15 6.40
N VAL A 153 -5.09 6.03 6.22
CA VAL A 153 -4.61 5.57 4.91
C VAL A 153 -5.18 4.17 4.67
N CYS A 154 -5.79 3.97 3.50
CA CYS A 154 -6.11 2.67 2.96
C CYS A 154 -5.54 2.61 1.54
N ARG A 155 -4.90 1.50 1.19
CA ARG A 155 -4.30 1.31 -0.12
C ARG A 155 -5.10 0.38 -1.02
N CYS A 156 -5.93 -0.48 -0.42
CA CYS A 156 -6.53 -1.63 -1.11
C CYS A 156 -7.83 -1.29 -1.83
N THR A 157 -8.74 -0.57 -1.17
CA THR A 157 -10.19 -0.55 -1.47
C THR A 157 -10.64 0.66 -2.28
N GLY A 158 -9.75 1.63 -2.53
CA GLY A 158 -10.13 2.89 -3.16
C GLY A 158 -11.14 3.71 -2.36
N TRP A 159 -11.32 3.40 -1.08
CA TRP A 159 -12.21 4.05 -0.12
C TRP A 159 -13.71 3.84 -0.35
N GLN A 160 -14.19 3.61 -1.59
CA GLN A 160 -15.62 3.53 -1.91
C GLN A 160 -16.33 2.48 -1.05
N SER A 161 -15.86 1.23 -1.11
CA SER A 161 -16.44 0.12 -0.35
C SER A 161 -16.34 0.28 1.18
N VAL A 162 -15.31 0.99 1.67
CA VAL A 162 -15.19 1.36 3.09
C VAL A 162 -16.28 2.36 3.49
N LEU A 163 -16.49 3.38 2.67
CA LEU A 163 -17.50 4.41 2.93
C LEU A 163 -18.91 3.83 2.81
N ASP A 164 -19.16 2.95 1.85
CA ASP A 164 -20.44 2.25 1.70
C ASP A 164 -20.76 1.36 2.91
N ALA A 165 -19.75 0.64 3.43
CA ALA A 165 -19.90 -0.17 4.63
C ALA A 165 -20.29 0.63 5.89
N LEU A 166 -19.86 1.89 5.96
CA LEU A 166 -20.04 2.76 7.13
C LEU A 166 -21.29 3.63 7.07
N GLU A 167 -21.67 4.07 5.86
CA GLU A 167 -22.84 4.95 5.66
C GLU A 167 -24.16 4.19 5.83
N SER A 168 -24.22 2.98 5.31
CA SER A 168 -25.41 2.13 5.37
C SER A 168 -24.97 0.69 5.61
N PRO A 169 -24.81 0.26 6.87
CA PRO A 169 -24.41 -1.11 7.17
C PRO A 169 -25.24 -2.14 6.43
N VAL A 170 -24.60 -2.94 5.60
CA VAL A 170 -25.22 -3.97 4.75
C VAL A 170 -25.07 -5.31 5.45
N ALA A 171 -26.17 -6.04 5.59
CA ALA A 171 -26.10 -7.41 6.06
C ALA A 171 -25.36 -8.29 5.05
N LEU A 172 -24.52 -9.18 5.55
CA LEU A 172 -23.89 -10.19 4.70
C LEU A 172 -24.97 -11.14 4.16
N ASP A 173 -25.04 -11.31 2.85
CA ASP A 173 -25.91 -12.30 2.22
C ASP A 173 -25.47 -13.71 2.67
N PRO A 174 -26.34 -14.47 3.33
CA PRO A 174 -26.01 -15.81 3.80
C PRO A 174 -25.78 -16.82 2.67
N SER A 175 -26.22 -16.51 1.45
CA SER A 175 -25.99 -17.34 0.27
C SER A 175 -24.64 -17.08 -0.42
N ARG A 176 -23.92 -16.00 -0.07
CA ARG A 176 -22.61 -15.67 -0.63
C ARG A 176 -21.57 -16.69 -0.21
N ASP A 177 -20.92 -17.32 -1.17
CA ASP A 177 -19.82 -18.26 -0.91
C ASP A 177 -18.49 -17.51 -0.65
N LEU A 178 -18.09 -17.43 0.61
CA LEU A 178 -16.85 -16.76 1.01
C LEU A 178 -15.59 -17.54 0.59
N SER A 179 -15.69 -18.81 0.22
CA SER A 179 -14.56 -19.57 -0.34
C SER A 179 -14.26 -19.15 -1.77
N LEU A 180 -15.29 -18.92 -2.59
CA LEU A 180 -15.14 -18.33 -3.92
C LEU A 180 -14.65 -16.87 -3.84
N ALA A 181 -15.11 -16.12 -2.85
CA ALA A 181 -14.61 -14.78 -2.59
C ALA A 181 -13.09 -14.77 -2.25
N ALA A 182 -12.64 -15.73 -1.45
CA ALA A 182 -11.22 -15.90 -1.12
C ALA A 182 -10.40 -16.35 -2.35
N GLU A 183 -10.95 -17.22 -3.19
CA GLU A 183 -10.33 -17.63 -4.45
C GLU A 183 -10.19 -16.45 -5.40
N ARG A 184 -11.25 -15.64 -5.57
CA ARG A 184 -11.16 -14.40 -6.36
C ARG A 184 -10.10 -13.45 -5.82
N ALA A 185 -10.05 -13.25 -4.50
CA ALA A 185 -9.04 -12.39 -3.87
C ALA A 185 -7.62 -12.92 -4.12
N ALA A 186 -7.41 -14.23 -4.08
CA ALA A 186 -6.13 -14.85 -4.39
C ALA A 186 -5.72 -14.66 -5.85
N LEU A 187 -6.64 -14.79 -6.81
CA LEU A 187 -6.39 -14.49 -8.23
C LEU A 187 -5.99 -13.03 -8.45
N GLU A 188 -6.57 -12.09 -7.71
CA GLU A 188 -6.22 -10.67 -7.82
C GLU A 188 -4.88 -10.33 -7.13
N GLY A 189 -4.65 -10.86 -5.92
CA GLY A 189 -3.48 -10.53 -5.11
C GLY A 189 -2.24 -11.38 -5.39
N GLY A 190 -2.41 -12.52 -6.06
CA GLY A 190 -1.34 -13.48 -6.33
C GLY A 190 -0.85 -14.23 -5.09
N VAL A 191 -1.64 -14.25 -4.01
CA VAL A 191 -1.39 -14.99 -2.77
C VAL A 191 -2.72 -15.43 -2.15
N PRO A 192 -2.76 -16.54 -1.40
CA PRO A 192 -3.95 -16.94 -0.65
C PRO A 192 -4.43 -15.82 0.27
N GLN A 193 -5.74 -15.59 0.31
CA GLN A 193 -6.34 -14.56 1.15
C GLN A 193 -7.54 -15.11 1.92
N GLN A 194 -7.80 -14.51 3.07
CA GLN A 194 -8.94 -14.78 3.93
C GLN A 194 -10.00 -13.68 3.70
N VAL A 195 -11.25 -14.10 3.47
CA VAL A 195 -12.40 -13.19 3.33
C VAL A 195 -13.47 -13.63 4.30
N ASP A 196 -13.54 -13.01 5.46
CA ASP A 196 -14.55 -13.25 6.49
C ASP A 196 -14.65 -12.09 7.49
N ALA A 197 -15.61 -12.16 8.41
CA ALA A 197 -15.87 -11.09 9.39
C ALA A 197 -14.75 -10.89 10.44
N SER A 198 -13.80 -11.81 10.58
CA SER A 198 -12.67 -11.64 11.49
C SER A 198 -11.61 -10.69 10.92
N VAL A 199 -11.46 -10.65 9.58
CA VAL A 199 -10.46 -9.82 8.90
C VAL A 199 -10.61 -8.34 9.22
N PRO A 200 -11.79 -7.70 9.11
CA PRO A 200 -11.97 -6.30 9.46
C PRO A 200 -11.75 -6.01 10.96
N LEU A 201 -11.85 -7.01 11.82
CA LEU A 201 -11.60 -6.89 13.27
C LEU A 201 -10.15 -7.22 13.68
N GLY A 202 -9.25 -7.46 12.71
CA GLY A 202 -7.83 -7.69 12.97
C GLY A 202 -7.40 -9.16 12.90
N GLY A 203 -8.31 -10.08 12.53
CA GLY A 203 -8.05 -11.52 12.40
C GLY A 203 -7.26 -11.93 11.16
N ALA A 204 -6.87 -10.99 10.30
CA ALA A 204 -5.94 -11.28 9.21
C ALA A 204 -4.57 -11.71 9.79
N LYS A 205 -4.03 -12.81 9.29
CA LYS A 205 -2.84 -13.47 9.84
C LYS A 205 -1.56 -12.87 9.23
N PHE A 206 -1.11 -11.75 9.74
CA PHE A 206 0.16 -11.14 9.35
C PHE A 206 1.35 -11.79 10.07
N ALA A 207 2.51 -11.84 9.43
CA ALA A 207 3.70 -12.47 9.98
C ALA A 207 4.09 -11.89 11.36
N ASP A 208 4.02 -10.56 11.49
CA ASP A 208 4.34 -9.87 12.75
C ASP A 208 3.37 -10.22 13.91
N ASP A 209 2.10 -10.47 13.59
CA ASP A 209 1.08 -10.83 14.57
C ASP A 209 1.21 -12.30 15.06
N LEU A 210 1.86 -13.15 14.26
CA LEU A 210 2.00 -14.59 14.51
C LEU A 210 3.38 -15.00 15.03
N ALA A 211 4.30 -14.05 15.14
CA ALA A 211 5.66 -14.36 15.61
C ALA A 211 5.65 -14.93 17.05
N PRO A 212 6.47 -15.93 17.35
CA PRO A 212 6.63 -16.44 18.72
C PRO A 212 7.01 -15.31 19.68
N ARG A 213 6.40 -15.30 20.87
CA ARG A 213 6.64 -14.24 21.87
C ARG A 213 8.05 -14.23 22.45
N ASP A 214 8.73 -15.36 22.42
CA ASP A 214 10.11 -15.57 22.88
C ASP A 214 11.14 -15.40 21.76
N ALA A 215 10.70 -15.07 20.54
CA ALA A 215 11.59 -14.77 19.44
C ALA A 215 12.39 -13.49 19.70
N VAL A 216 13.71 -13.54 19.49
CA VAL A 216 14.52 -12.31 19.47
C VAL A 216 14.13 -11.46 18.27
N VAL A 217 14.21 -10.15 18.43
CA VAL A 217 13.78 -9.19 17.40
C VAL A 217 14.99 -8.63 16.65
N ALA A 218 14.93 -8.69 15.33
CA ALA A 218 15.91 -8.10 14.44
C ALA A 218 15.31 -6.91 13.66
N VAL A 219 15.98 -5.77 13.70
CA VAL A 219 15.60 -4.56 12.94
C VAL A 219 16.80 -4.02 12.16
N PRO A 220 16.60 -3.37 11.00
CA PRO A 220 17.70 -2.78 10.25
C PRO A 220 18.44 -1.70 11.04
N ARG A 221 19.76 -1.69 10.97
CA ARG A 221 20.61 -0.65 11.58
C ARG A 221 20.48 0.64 10.79
N SER A 222 20.30 1.75 11.48
CA SER A 222 20.34 3.09 10.86
C SER A 222 21.74 3.45 10.38
N ALA A 223 21.83 4.21 9.30
CA ALA A 223 23.12 4.68 8.79
C ALA A 223 23.86 5.56 9.83
N GLY A 224 25.18 5.40 9.92
CA GLY A 224 26.01 6.16 10.86
C GLY A 224 25.94 5.69 12.32
N VAL A 225 25.20 4.65 12.63
CA VAL A 225 25.15 4.07 13.99
C VAL A 225 26.18 2.94 14.10
N GLU A 226 27.20 3.14 14.93
CA GLU A 226 28.27 2.17 15.18
C GLU A 226 27.89 1.24 16.34
N VAL A 227 27.21 0.14 16.01
CA VAL A 227 26.78 -0.90 16.96
C VAL A 227 27.01 -2.27 16.36
N SER A 228 27.07 -3.29 17.21
CA SER A 228 27.12 -4.68 16.78
C SER A 228 25.85 -5.03 15.97
N ALA A 229 26.03 -5.63 14.83
CA ALA A 229 24.93 -6.01 13.93
C ALA A 229 25.29 -7.29 13.17
N GLU A 230 24.26 -8.09 12.86
CA GLU A 230 24.35 -9.27 12.01
C GLU A 230 24.10 -8.87 10.55
N LEU A 231 24.92 -9.40 9.64
CA LEU A 231 24.75 -9.13 8.20
C LEU A 231 23.92 -10.25 7.57
N ALA A 232 22.77 -9.88 7.00
CA ALA A 232 21.94 -10.78 6.20
C ALA A 232 21.30 -9.97 5.06
N GLU A 233 21.22 -10.56 3.85
CA GLU A 233 20.63 -9.91 2.65
C GLU A 233 21.19 -8.51 2.34
N GLY A 234 22.48 -8.29 2.61
CA GLY A 234 23.12 -6.99 2.38
C GLY A 234 22.76 -5.90 3.39
N ILE A 235 21.93 -6.21 4.39
CA ILE A 235 21.52 -5.29 5.46
C ILE A 235 22.18 -5.69 6.78
N ALA A 236 22.60 -4.70 7.56
CA ALA A 236 23.05 -4.89 8.92
C ALA A 236 21.85 -4.87 9.88
N TRP A 237 21.63 -5.96 10.59
CA TRP A 237 20.51 -6.16 11.51
C TRP A 237 20.96 -6.09 12.96
N VAL A 238 20.32 -5.25 13.74
CA VAL A 238 20.48 -5.21 15.19
C VAL A 238 19.51 -6.21 15.82
N VAL A 239 20.03 -7.12 16.64
CA VAL A 239 19.23 -8.14 17.30
C VAL A 239 19.19 -7.86 18.81
N ALA A 240 17.99 -7.91 19.38
CA ALA A 240 17.76 -7.75 20.82
C ALA A 240 16.58 -8.61 21.30
N GLU A 241 16.38 -8.70 22.62
CA GLU A 241 15.30 -9.49 23.21
C GLU A 241 13.91 -8.87 22.95
N THR A 242 13.83 -7.54 22.80
CA THR A 242 12.58 -6.84 22.56
C THR A 242 12.67 -5.92 21.33
N LEU A 243 11.51 -5.63 20.72
CA LEU A 243 11.43 -4.67 19.61
C LEU A 243 11.90 -3.27 20.03
N ARG A 244 11.61 -2.88 21.27
CA ARG A 244 12.03 -1.60 21.84
C ARG A 244 13.54 -1.50 21.93
N ASP A 245 14.19 -2.53 22.48
CA ASP A 245 15.66 -2.54 22.64
C ASP A 245 16.33 -2.56 21.26
N ALA A 246 15.85 -3.41 20.36
CA ALA A 246 16.37 -3.50 19.00
C ALA A 246 16.31 -2.13 18.29
N ARG A 247 15.15 -1.45 18.33
CA ARG A 247 14.96 -0.11 17.75
C ARG A 247 15.83 0.96 18.45
N THR A 248 15.97 0.89 19.77
CA THR A 248 16.80 1.82 20.54
C THR A 248 18.26 1.69 20.16
N ILE A 249 18.78 0.48 20.06
CA ILE A 249 20.15 0.18 19.67
C ILE A 249 20.40 0.51 18.19
N ALA A 250 19.48 0.16 17.31
CA ALA A 250 19.60 0.38 15.87
C ALA A 250 19.59 1.88 15.49
N GLY A 251 19.10 2.72 16.38
CA GLY A 251 18.88 4.14 16.13
C GLY A 251 17.64 4.39 15.28
N LYS A 252 17.19 5.63 15.24
CA LYS A 252 16.01 6.01 14.48
C LYS A 252 16.38 6.70 13.18
N VAL A 253 15.88 6.17 12.06
CA VAL A 253 15.87 6.90 10.80
C VAL A 253 14.81 8.01 10.90
N GLN A 254 15.21 9.25 10.63
CA GLN A 254 14.26 10.38 10.65
C GLN A 254 13.37 10.30 9.41
N GLY A 255 12.06 10.26 9.62
CA GLY A 255 11.09 10.50 8.56
C GLY A 255 11.24 11.96 8.10
N ARG A 256 11.99 12.17 7.04
CA ARG A 256 12.36 13.51 6.59
C ARG A 256 11.35 14.03 5.59
N ARG A 257 10.91 15.27 5.73
CA ARG A 257 10.21 16.00 4.69
C ARG A 257 11.18 16.91 3.96
N THR A 258 11.04 16.95 2.65
CA THR A 258 11.79 17.86 1.78
C THR A 258 10.82 18.77 1.03
N THR A 259 11.31 19.95 0.64
CA THR A 259 10.65 20.82 -0.33
C THR A 259 11.06 20.50 -1.76
N LEU A 260 12.00 19.57 -1.96
CA LEU A 260 12.41 19.12 -3.28
C LEU A 260 11.29 18.35 -3.93
N ASP A 261 11.10 18.57 -5.22
CA ASP A 261 10.16 17.83 -6.02
C ASP A 261 10.70 16.42 -6.33
N ASP A 262 9.80 15.48 -6.51
CA ASP A 262 10.07 14.13 -6.96
C ASP A 262 10.16 14.09 -8.51
N ALA A 263 11.07 14.87 -9.06
CA ALA A 263 11.31 14.90 -10.48
C ALA A 263 11.66 13.51 -11.03
N PRO A 264 11.25 13.17 -12.26
CA PRO A 264 11.72 11.96 -12.93
C PRO A 264 13.25 11.92 -12.98
N PRO A 265 13.89 10.79 -12.63
CA PRO A 265 15.35 10.69 -12.65
C PRO A 265 15.93 10.51 -14.05
N LEU A 266 15.09 10.15 -15.03
CA LEU A 266 15.46 10.07 -16.44
C LEU A 266 15.07 11.36 -17.15
N ALA A 267 15.93 11.88 -18.01
CA ALA A 267 15.65 13.09 -18.78
C ALA A 267 14.41 12.91 -19.65
N SER A 268 13.54 13.91 -19.67
CA SER A 268 12.39 13.94 -20.57
C SER A 268 12.86 14.01 -22.02
N LEU A 269 12.16 13.30 -22.90
CA LEU A 269 12.39 13.31 -24.33
C LEU A 269 11.49 14.35 -25.01
N ASP A 270 11.95 14.91 -26.14
CA ASP A 270 11.15 15.80 -26.96
C ASP A 270 9.91 15.08 -27.48
N THR A 271 8.75 15.72 -27.37
CA THR A 271 7.50 15.16 -27.86
C THR A 271 7.51 15.14 -29.39
N PRO A 272 7.36 13.96 -30.02
CA PRO A 272 7.33 13.86 -31.49
C PRO A 272 6.07 14.49 -32.07
N LEU A 273 6.11 14.91 -33.33
CA LEU A 273 4.95 15.43 -34.03
C LEU A 273 3.85 14.36 -34.09
N ASN A 274 2.63 14.71 -33.71
CA ASN A 274 1.49 13.78 -33.58
C ASN A 274 1.77 12.57 -32.66
N GLY A 275 2.59 12.77 -31.65
CA GLY A 275 2.92 11.75 -30.67
C GLY A 275 2.88 12.28 -29.24
N VAL A 276 3.42 11.50 -28.34
CA VAL A 276 3.48 11.82 -26.92
C VAL A 276 4.87 11.55 -26.35
N SER A 277 5.20 12.22 -25.23
CA SER A 277 6.36 11.91 -24.39
C SER A 277 5.92 11.82 -22.93
N LEU A 278 6.57 10.92 -22.18
CA LEU A 278 6.30 10.70 -20.76
C LEU A 278 7.58 10.31 -20.04
N ALA A 279 7.86 10.98 -18.92
CA ALA A 279 8.86 10.58 -17.95
C ALA A 279 8.18 10.34 -16.59
N THR A 280 8.58 9.29 -15.86
CA THR A 280 7.96 8.95 -14.57
C THR A 280 8.98 8.95 -13.44
N SER A 281 8.53 9.32 -12.24
CA SER A 281 9.32 9.23 -11.01
C SER A 281 9.34 7.81 -10.45
N TRP A 282 10.22 7.58 -9.46
CA TRP A 282 10.14 6.42 -8.59
C TRP A 282 8.82 6.39 -7.83
N VAL A 283 8.20 5.22 -7.71
CA VAL A 283 6.95 5.04 -6.95
C VAL A 283 7.07 3.84 -6.02
N ASP A 284 6.67 4.04 -4.76
CA ASP A 284 6.53 2.97 -3.77
C ASP A 284 5.18 2.27 -3.92
N ALA A 285 5.12 0.97 -3.67
CA ALA A 285 3.85 0.23 -3.68
C ALA A 285 2.83 0.77 -2.65
N GLY A 286 3.33 1.39 -1.58
CA GLY A 286 2.52 2.07 -0.58
C GLY A 286 1.68 1.15 0.30
N TYR A 287 2.01 -0.15 0.39
CA TYR A 287 1.32 -1.06 1.29
C TYR A 287 1.52 -0.64 2.75
N LEU A 288 0.49 -0.85 3.59
CA LEU A 288 0.48 -0.33 4.96
C LEU A 288 1.18 -1.24 5.97
N GLU A 289 1.09 -2.53 5.81
CA GLU A 289 1.83 -3.48 6.65
C GLU A 289 3.32 -3.37 6.35
N PRO A 290 4.19 -2.94 7.28
CA PRO A 290 5.63 -3.01 7.08
C PRO A 290 6.11 -4.46 6.86
N ASP A 291 7.24 -4.62 6.18
CA ASP A 291 7.80 -5.94 5.94
C ASP A 291 8.20 -6.58 7.27
N ALA A 292 7.68 -7.78 7.50
CA ALA A 292 8.00 -8.59 8.65
C ALA A 292 8.03 -10.07 8.28
N SER A 293 8.80 -10.84 9.03
CA SER A 293 8.85 -12.29 8.96
C SER A 293 9.37 -12.86 10.28
N TRP A 294 9.18 -14.12 10.51
CA TRP A 294 9.84 -14.83 11.59
C TRP A 294 10.22 -16.23 11.13
N CYS A 295 11.24 -16.81 11.77
CA CYS A 295 11.74 -18.13 11.45
C CYS A 295 12.30 -18.80 12.71
N GLU A 296 12.10 -20.10 12.83
CA GLU A 296 12.80 -20.97 13.78
C GLU A 296 14.06 -21.54 13.14
N PRO A 297 15.09 -21.94 13.92
CA PRO A 297 16.28 -22.58 13.37
C PRO A 297 15.93 -23.81 12.52
N GLY A 298 16.42 -23.85 11.28
CA GLY A 298 16.13 -24.91 10.31
C GLY A 298 14.71 -24.90 9.73
N GLY A 299 13.88 -23.94 10.12
CA GLY A 299 12.48 -23.81 9.68
C GLY A 299 12.31 -23.06 8.37
N GLU A 300 11.06 -22.96 7.89
CA GLU A 300 10.70 -22.10 6.78
C GLU A 300 10.23 -20.74 7.31
N PRO A 301 10.71 -19.63 6.72
CA PRO A 301 10.32 -18.30 7.19
C PRO A 301 8.85 -17.98 6.88
N ALA A 302 8.19 -17.31 7.80
CA ALA A 302 6.84 -16.79 7.58
C ALA A 302 6.82 -15.82 6.39
N THR A 303 5.76 -15.91 5.57
CA THR A 303 5.63 -15.03 4.40
C THR A 303 5.41 -13.58 4.81
N ALA A 304 6.15 -12.65 4.19
CA ALA A 304 5.92 -11.21 4.37
C ALA A 304 4.66 -10.69 3.63
N ARG A 305 4.05 -11.50 2.75
CA ARG A 305 2.95 -11.05 1.89
C ARG A 305 1.63 -10.86 2.64
N GLY A 306 1.47 -11.48 3.80
CA GLY A 306 0.27 -11.36 4.63
C GLY A 306 -1.01 -11.71 3.87
N ASN A 307 -2.09 -11.02 4.18
CA ASN A 307 -3.38 -11.17 3.54
C ASN A 307 -3.53 -10.16 2.38
N GLY A 308 -2.79 -10.32 1.28
CA GLY A 308 -2.95 -9.45 0.11
C GLY A 308 -1.69 -9.15 -0.72
N GLY A 309 -0.51 -9.62 -0.32
CA GLY A 309 0.71 -9.62 -1.13
C GLY A 309 1.37 -8.27 -1.40
N GLY A 310 0.87 -7.15 -0.87
CA GLY A 310 1.47 -5.82 -0.99
C GLY A 310 1.55 -5.29 -2.42
N PHE A 311 0.61 -5.66 -3.29
CA PHE A 311 0.53 -5.21 -4.70
C PHE A 311 1.80 -5.54 -5.51
N GLY A 312 2.44 -6.67 -5.20
CA GLY A 312 3.71 -7.09 -5.77
C GLY A 312 4.96 -6.48 -5.09
N GLY A 313 4.82 -5.43 -4.29
CA GLY A 313 5.96 -4.77 -3.62
C GLY A 313 6.68 -5.64 -2.59
N LYS A 314 6.00 -6.68 -2.08
CA LYS A 314 6.57 -7.66 -1.14
C LYS A 314 7.04 -8.96 -1.80
N ALA A 315 6.98 -9.07 -3.14
CA ALA A 315 7.41 -10.27 -3.85
C ALA A 315 8.87 -10.62 -3.53
N ASP A 316 9.71 -9.59 -3.46
CA ASP A 316 11.15 -9.68 -3.22
C ASP A 316 11.52 -9.10 -1.83
N SER A 317 10.66 -9.28 -0.82
CA SER A 317 10.92 -8.78 0.55
C SER A 317 12.18 -9.42 1.13
N LEU A 318 13.01 -8.60 1.78
CA LEU A 318 14.24 -9.06 2.45
C LEU A 318 13.96 -9.68 3.83
N ALA A 319 12.77 -9.50 4.38
CA ALA A 319 12.46 -9.97 5.73
C ALA A 319 12.45 -11.51 5.87
N PRO A 320 11.83 -12.30 4.97
CA PRO A 320 11.84 -13.75 5.09
C PRO A 320 13.25 -14.38 5.00
N PRO A 321 14.07 -14.09 3.98
CA PRO A 321 15.41 -14.66 3.91
C PRO A 321 16.31 -14.20 5.07
N ALA A 322 16.18 -12.94 5.51
CA ALA A 322 16.92 -12.46 6.69
C ALA A 322 16.51 -13.21 7.97
N ALA A 323 15.19 -13.43 8.18
CA ALA A 323 14.71 -14.18 9.33
C ALA A 323 15.30 -15.59 9.38
N ARG A 324 15.34 -16.28 8.24
CA ARG A 324 15.96 -17.63 8.14
C ARG A 324 17.45 -17.61 8.47
N ILE A 325 18.21 -16.73 7.80
CA ILE A 325 19.67 -16.62 8.00
C ILE A 325 20.00 -16.31 9.46
N LEU A 326 19.27 -15.40 10.09
CA LEU A 326 19.49 -15.00 11.47
C LEU A 326 19.08 -16.09 12.45
N ALA A 327 17.95 -16.79 12.23
CA ALA A 327 17.50 -17.88 13.07
C ALA A 327 18.53 -19.04 13.07
N ASP A 328 19.01 -19.43 11.89
CA ASP A 328 20.02 -20.50 11.75
C ASP A 328 21.34 -20.11 12.40
N ARG A 329 21.76 -18.85 12.28
CA ARG A 329 23.02 -18.37 12.87
C ARG A 329 22.95 -18.26 14.38
N LEU A 330 21.84 -17.74 14.90
CA LEU A 330 21.66 -17.50 16.34
C LEU A 330 21.15 -18.73 17.09
N GLN A 331 20.69 -19.75 16.38
CA GLN A 331 20.05 -20.96 16.95
C GLN A 331 18.87 -20.62 17.88
N ARG A 332 18.11 -19.58 17.50
CA ARG A 332 16.91 -19.09 18.21
C ARG A 332 15.85 -18.67 17.19
N SER A 333 14.59 -18.68 17.61
CA SER A 333 13.53 -18.05 16.84
C SER A 333 13.82 -16.54 16.68
N VAL A 334 13.75 -16.04 15.45
CA VAL A 334 14.00 -14.63 15.11
C VAL A 334 12.77 -14.02 14.46
N ARG A 335 12.33 -12.89 14.97
CA ARG A 335 11.31 -12.00 14.40
C ARG A 335 12.00 -10.83 13.74
N VAL A 336 11.96 -10.74 12.42
CA VAL A 336 12.46 -9.61 11.63
C VAL A 336 11.34 -8.62 11.43
N VAL A 337 11.56 -7.35 11.76
CA VAL A 337 10.56 -6.27 11.63
C VAL A 337 11.22 -5.04 11.03
N MET A 338 10.69 -4.55 9.91
CA MET A 338 11.08 -3.27 9.32
C MET A 338 10.17 -2.15 9.82
N SER A 339 10.72 -0.95 10.00
CA SER A 339 9.93 0.26 10.18
C SER A 339 9.36 0.73 8.83
N ARG A 340 8.47 1.72 8.83
CA ARG A 340 8.00 2.35 7.58
C ARG A 340 9.17 2.98 6.81
N GLU A 341 10.07 3.62 7.51
CA GLU A 341 11.27 4.22 6.96
C GLU A 341 12.17 3.18 6.28
N ASP A 342 12.31 2.00 6.90
CA ASP A 342 13.10 0.90 6.33
C ASP A 342 12.42 0.33 5.08
N VAL A 343 11.10 0.19 5.09
CA VAL A 343 10.33 -0.24 3.91
C VAL A 343 10.57 0.74 2.74
N VAL A 344 10.47 2.05 2.97
CA VAL A 344 10.74 3.04 1.91
C VAL A 344 12.18 2.96 1.42
N ARG A 345 13.14 2.63 2.28
CA ARG A 345 14.56 2.51 1.89
C ARG A 345 14.88 1.22 1.16
N PHE A 346 14.34 0.10 1.59
CA PHE A 346 14.81 -1.24 1.18
C PHE A 346 13.83 -2.04 0.30
N SER A 347 12.54 -1.69 0.26
CA SER A 347 11.60 -2.39 -0.62
C SER A 347 11.81 -2.03 -2.10
N ALA A 348 11.40 -2.93 -2.97
CA ALA A 348 11.45 -2.68 -4.41
C ALA A 348 10.46 -1.59 -4.85
N LYS A 349 10.85 -0.80 -5.84
CA LYS A 349 10.08 0.32 -6.39
C LYS A 349 9.64 0.06 -7.82
N ARG A 350 8.62 0.79 -8.26
CA ARG A 350 8.23 0.89 -9.66
C ARG A 350 9.33 1.62 -10.41
N ALA A 351 9.86 0.99 -11.47
CA ALA A 351 10.92 1.58 -12.25
C ALA A 351 10.46 2.84 -12.98
N PRO A 352 11.20 3.95 -12.90
CA PRO A 352 10.95 5.10 -13.75
C PRO A 352 11.26 4.78 -15.21
N ILE A 353 10.49 5.41 -16.09
CA ILE A 353 10.70 5.39 -17.54
C ILE A 353 10.82 6.81 -18.08
N SER A 354 11.46 6.96 -19.24
CA SER A 354 11.33 8.12 -20.12
C SER A 354 11.17 7.62 -21.55
N ALA A 355 10.03 7.90 -22.18
CA ALA A 355 9.71 7.35 -23.47
C ALA A 355 8.87 8.29 -24.33
N THR A 356 8.91 8.07 -25.64
CA THR A 356 8.01 8.66 -26.62
C THR A 356 7.18 7.58 -27.30
N ALA A 357 5.99 7.94 -27.77
CA ALA A 357 5.16 7.07 -28.60
C ALA A 357 4.48 7.84 -29.73
N GLN A 358 4.37 7.18 -30.89
CA GLN A 358 3.68 7.68 -32.09
C GLN A 358 2.85 6.58 -32.73
N PHE A 359 1.74 6.96 -33.36
CA PHE A 359 0.90 6.07 -34.16
C PHE A 359 0.86 6.52 -35.62
N ASP A 360 1.19 5.62 -36.56
CA ASP A 360 1.23 5.87 -37.99
C ASP A 360 -0.03 5.44 -38.77
N GLY A 361 -1.08 5.03 -38.08
CA GLY A 361 -2.29 4.43 -38.63
C GLY A 361 -2.34 2.91 -38.56
N ARG A 362 -1.22 2.24 -38.25
CA ARG A 362 -1.10 0.78 -38.17
C ARG A 362 -0.23 0.28 -36.99
N VAL A 363 0.87 0.97 -36.75
CA VAL A 363 1.85 0.61 -35.73
C VAL A 363 1.98 1.73 -34.70
N VAL A 364 1.98 1.38 -33.42
CA VAL A 364 2.41 2.27 -32.34
C VAL A 364 3.88 2.03 -32.08
N SER A 365 4.71 3.01 -32.41
CA SER A 365 6.16 2.97 -32.17
C SER A 365 6.49 3.59 -30.81
N ILE A 366 7.10 2.82 -29.90
CA ILE A 366 7.57 3.28 -28.59
C ILE A 366 9.09 3.27 -28.58
N ARG A 367 9.70 4.37 -28.13
CA ARG A 367 11.16 4.49 -27.96
C ARG A 367 11.44 5.10 -26.60
N GLY A 368 12.19 4.40 -25.75
CA GLY A 368 12.40 4.88 -24.39
C GLY A 368 13.54 4.21 -23.65
N THR A 369 13.79 4.77 -22.48
CA THR A 369 14.75 4.28 -21.48
C THR A 369 13.99 3.97 -20.19
N CYS A 370 14.35 2.87 -19.53
CA CYS A 370 13.84 2.52 -18.21
C CYS A 370 14.98 2.27 -17.23
N ALA A 371 14.70 2.35 -15.93
CA ALA A 371 15.64 1.89 -14.91
C ALA A 371 15.90 0.38 -15.10
N ALA A 372 17.16 -0.03 -14.91
CA ALA A 372 17.58 -1.43 -15.04
C ALA A 372 16.73 -2.36 -14.15
N GLY A 373 16.33 -3.50 -14.73
CA GLY A 373 15.43 -4.48 -14.11
C GLY A 373 13.96 -4.34 -14.49
N GLY A 374 13.57 -3.26 -15.20
CA GLY A 374 12.20 -3.05 -15.68
C GLY A 374 11.97 -3.50 -17.14
N GLU A 375 13.02 -3.60 -17.94
CA GLU A 375 12.97 -3.74 -19.40
C GLU A 375 12.27 -5.01 -19.90
N SER A 376 12.45 -6.14 -19.21
CA SER A 376 11.84 -7.42 -19.62
C SER A 376 10.31 -7.36 -19.57
N ARG A 377 9.76 -6.72 -18.52
CA ARG A 377 8.32 -6.60 -18.35
C ARG A 377 7.70 -5.60 -19.33
N LEU A 378 8.42 -4.52 -19.66
CA LEU A 378 8.00 -3.56 -20.69
C LEU A 378 7.98 -4.21 -22.09
N ARG A 379 8.98 -5.04 -22.44
CA ARG A 379 8.97 -5.81 -23.68
C ARG A 379 7.80 -6.79 -23.72
N GLN A 380 7.58 -7.54 -22.65
CA GLN A 380 6.44 -8.46 -22.56
C GLN A 380 5.10 -7.72 -22.74
N ALA A 381 4.97 -6.50 -22.22
CA ALA A 381 3.76 -5.71 -22.39
C ALA A 381 3.53 -5.27 -23.84
N ALA A 382 4.59 -4.97 -24.58
CA ALA A 382 4.50 -4.64 -26.00
C ALA A 382 4.17 -5.86 -26.89
N GLU A 383 4.57 -7.06 -26.45
CA GLU A 383 4.26 -8.34 -27.12
C GLU A 383 2.83 -8.82 -26.79
N ASN A 384 2.20 -8.28 -25.75
CA ASN A 384 0.83 -8.63 -25.39
C ASN A 384 -0.16 -8.21 -26.50
N ALA A 385 -1.20 -9.00 -26.69
CA ALA A 385 -2.20 -8.67 -27.71
C ALA A 385 -2.84 -7.31 -27.41
N SER A 386 -2.83 -6.41 -28.41
CA SER A 386 -3.53 -5.14 -28.29
C SER A 386 -5.04 -5.35 -28.46
N PRO A 387 -5.91 -4.72 -27.66
CA PRO A 387 -7.35 -4.73 -27.88
C PRO A 387 -7.74 -4.03 -29.20
N TYR A 388 -6.83 -3.21 -29.69
CA TYR A 388 -7.01 -2.49 -30.94
C TYR A 388 -6.30 -3.18 -32.08
N GLY A 389 -6.60 -3.67 -33.06
CA GLY A 389 -5.88 -4.35 -34.16
C GLY A 389 -4.58 -3.66 -34.64
N VAL A 390 -3.86 -3.01 -33.73
CA VAL A 390 -2.60 -2.31 -33.99
C VAL A 390 -1.41 -3.13 -33.46
N SER A 391 -0.29 -3.06 -34.16
CA SER A 391 0.99 -3.63 -33.69
C SER A 391 1.72 -2.62 -32.83
N ILE A 392 2.45 -3.11 -31.82
CA ILE A 392 3.31 -2.28 -30.96
C ILE A 392 4.77 -2.63 -31.26
N ASP A 393 5.53 -1.64 -31.71
CA ASP A 393 6.99 -1.73 -31.93
C ASP A 393 7.69 -0.94 -30.82
N ALA A 394 8.17 -1.63 -29.80
CA ALA A 394 8.77 -1.01 -28.62
C ALA A 394 10.26 -1.34 -28.50
N VAL A 395 11.08 -0.31 -28.36
CA VAL A 395 12.51 -0.43 -28.07
C VAL A 395 12.80 0.26 -26.75
N TRP A 396 13.42 -0.47 -25.84
CA TRP A 396 13.77 0.00 -24.51
C TRP A 396 15.27 -0.13 -24.28
N ASP A 397 15.91 1.00 -24.01
CA ASP A 397 17.24 1.08 -23.43
C ASP A 397 17.14 1.00 -21.89
N THR A 398 18.26 0.67 -21.24
CA THR A 398 18.34 0.60 -19.79
C THR A 398 19.30 1.63 -19.23
N ALA A 399 18.92 2.28 -18.14
CA ALA A 399 19.77 3.18 -17.37
C ALA A 399 20.03 2.60 -15.98
N THR A 400 21.29 2.59 -15.58
CA THR A 400 21.64 2.28 -14.17
C THR A 400 21.41 3.53 -13.35
N LEU A 401 20.36 3.49 -12.54
CA LEU A 401 20.04 4.53 -11.58
C LEU A 401 20.52 4.11 -10.18
N PRO A 402 20.92 5.05 -9.32
CA PRO A 402 21.38 4.69 -7.99
C PRO A 402 20.22 4.09 -7.17
N VAL A 403 20.55 3.05 -6.44
CA VAL A 403 20.01 2.53 -5.17
C VAL A 403 18.75 1.69 -5.15
N PHE A 404 17.65 1.98 -5.85
CA PHE A 404 16.46 1.16 -5.60
C PHE A 404 16.47 -0.18 -6.35
N ARG A 405 15.98 -1.21 -5.66
CA ARG A 405 15.58 -2.46 -6.29
C ARG A 405 14.30 -2.22 -7.10
N VAL A 406 14.22 -2.81 -8.27
CA VAL A 406 13.03 -2.79 -9.12
C VAL A 406 12.32 -4.14 -9.00
N SER A 407 11.00 -4.15 -8.87
CA SER A 407 10.20 -5.37 -8.96
C SER A 407 9.27 -5.33 -10.16
N SER A 408 9.40 -6.33 -11.01
CA SER A 408 8.47 -6.57 -12.12
C SER A 408 7.10 -7.10 -11.68
N ALA A 409 6.98 -7.48 -10.40
CA ALA A 409 5.74 -7.99 -9.80
C ALA A 409 4.79 -6.86 -9.34
N LEU A 410 5.24 -5.61 -9.32
CA LEU A 410 4.40 -4.47 -8.94
C LEU A 410 3.16 -4.37 -9.84
N ARG A 411 2.01 -4.03 -9.21
CA ARG A 411 0.70 -3.96 -9.89
C ARG A 411 0.80 -3.24 -11.23
N ALA A 412 0.38 -3.93 -12.29
CA ALA A 412 0.32 -3.44 -13.66
C ALA A 412 1.65 -2.89 -14.22
N PHE A 413 2.82 -3.15 -13.58
CA PHE A 413 4.09 -2.67 -14.10
C PHE A 413 4.39 -3.27 -15.49
N GLY A 414 4.87 -2.45 -16.40
CA GLY A 414 5.04 -2.73 -17.81
C GLY A 414 3.75 -2.56 -18.61
N LEU A 415 2.64 -3.14 -18.14
CA LEU A 415 1.34 -3.02 -18.79
C LEU A 415 0.82 -1.57 -18.78
N ALA A 416 0.88 -0.90 -17.63
CA ALA A 416 0.36 0.46 -17.50
C ALA A 416 1.23 1.48 -18.26
N GLU A 417 2.55 1.37 -18.20
CA GLU A 417 3.47 2.21 -18.96
C GLU A 417 3.21 2.08 -20.47
N THR A 418 3.08 0.86 -20.96
CA THR A 418 2.78 0.60 -22.38
C THR A 418 1.39 1.11 -22.75
N ALA A 419 0.35 0.83 -21.93
CA ALA A 419 -1.01 1.27 -22.20
C ALA A 419 -1.14 2.80 -22.26
N VAL A 420 -0.54 3.51 -21.31
CA VAL A 420 -0.56 4.99 -21.29
C VAL A 420 0.09 5.55 -22.56
N LEU A 421 1.23 5.02 -22.99
CA LEU A 421 1.92 5.45 -24.21
C LEU A 421 1.12 5.11 -25.47
N VAL A 422 0.51 3.93 -25.55
CA VAL A 422 -0.34 3.52 -26.68
C VAL A 422 -1.57 4.41 -26.79
N GLU A 423 -2.34 4.55 -25.71
CA GLU A 423 -3.55 5.36 -25.68
C GLU A 423 -3.26 6.83 -25.96
N GLY A 424 -2.17 7.36 -25.39
CA GLY A 424 -1.71 8.70 -25.65
C GLY A 424 -1.32 8.92 -27.14
N ALA A 425 -0.65 7.97 -27.77
CA ALA A 425 -0.31 8.04 -29.20
C ALA A 425 -1.56 7.98 -30.09
N LEU A 426 -2.53 7.13 -29.76
CA LEU A 426 -3.83 7.07 -30.46
C LEU A 426 -4.59 8.40 -30.36
N THR A 427 -4.63 8.99 -29.16
CA THR A 427 -5.24 10.32 -28.97
C THR A 427 -4.52 11.40 -29.77
N ALA A 428 -3.19 11.44 -29.72
CA ALA A 428 -2.39 12.45 -30.44
C ALA A 428 -2.55 12.37 -31.96
N ALA A 429 -2.77 11.16 -32.48
CA ALA A 429 -3.06 10.93 -33.90
C ALA A 429 -4.53 11.16 -34.30
N GLY A 430 -5.43 11.43 -33.33
CA GLY A 430 -6.87 11.57 -33.58
C GLY A 430 -7.54 10.25 -34.00
N ALA A 431 -7.00 9.11 -33.57
CA ALA A 431 -7.52 7.80 -33.95
C ALA A 431 -8.89 7.52 -33.32
N ASP A 432 -9.82 7.01 -34.11
CA ASP A 432 -11.10 6.49 -33.62
C ASP A 432 -10.89 5.08 -33.05
N ARG A 433 -10.87 4.96 -31.74
CA ARG A 433 -10.65 3.70 -31.02
C ARG A 433 -11.67 2.63 -31.37
N LEU A 434 -12.94 3.00 -31.57
CA LEU A 434 -13.98 2.03 -31.90
C LEU A 434 -13.73 1.37 -33.25
N SER A 435 -13.23 2.11 -34.23
CA SER A 435 -12.89 1.59 -35.55
C SER A 435 -11.67 0.65 -35.53
N LEU A 436 -10.82 0.75 -34.51
CA LEU A 436 -9.63 -0.10 -34.34
C LEU A 436 -9.92 -1.42 -33.61
N ILE A 437 -11.04 -1.50 -32.88
CA ILE A 437 -11.41 -2.74 -32.17
C ILE A 437 -11.88 -3.82 -33.16
N GLN A 438 -11.36 -5.02 -32.98
CA GLN A 438 -11.63 -6.16 -33.88
C GLN A 438 -12.53 -7.23 -33.30
N ASP A 439 -12.78 -7.20 -31.99
CA ASP A 439 -13.58 -8.22 -31.29
C ASP A 439 -14.66 -7.63 -30.39
N ALA A 440 -15.75 -8.38 -30.21
CA ALA A 440 -16.90 -7.94 -29.43
C ALA A 440 -16.60 -7.77 -27.93
N ARG A 441 -15.63 -8.49 -27.40
CA ARG A 441 -15.21 -8.45 -26.01
C ARG A 441 -14.54 -7.10 -25.69
N SER A 442 -13.60 -6.68 -26.51
CA SER A 442 -12.95 -5.37 -26.41
C SER A 442 -13.97 -4.23 -26.59
N ALA A 443 -14.92 -4.38 -27.54
CA ALA A 443 -15.98 -3.42 -27.74
C ALA A 443 -16.92 -3.25 -26.52
N SER A 444 -17.18 -4.34 -25.79
CA SER A 444 -18.09 -4.32 -24.62
C SER A 444 -17.57 -3.52 -23.43
N VAL A 445 -16.25 -3.42 -23.29
CA VAL A 445 -15.61 -2.67 -22.21
C VAL A 445 -15.08 -1.31 -22.62
N LEU A 446 -14.93 -1.01 -23.92
CA LEU A 446 -14.39 0.25 -24.40
C LEU A 446 -15.13 1.45 -23.79
N LEU A 447 -14.37 2.35 -23.22
CA LEU A 447 -14.75 3.71 -22.85
C LEU A 447 -13.77 4.69 -23.54
N ASP A 448 -13.07 5.52 -22.79
CA ASP A 448 -12.03 6.40 -23.35
C ASP A 448 -10.68 5.67 -23.51
N SER A 449 -10.51 4.51 -22.88
CA SER A 449 -9.39 3.60 -23.02
C SER A 449 -9.85 2.15 -23.03
N CYS A 450 -9.00 1.22 -23.53
CA CYS A 450 -9.23 -0.21 -23.46
C CYS A 450 -7.89 -0.96 -23.35
N VAL A 451 -7.74 -1.82 -22.33
CA VAL A 451 -6.49 -2.52 -22.02
C VAL A 451 -6.73 -4.01 -21.79
N LEU A 452 -5.97 -4.85 -22.46
CA LEU A 452 -5.90 -6.29 -22.24
C LEU A 452 -4.76 -6.62 -21.27
N GLY A 453 -5.08 -7.19 -20.12
CA GLY A 453 -4.12 -7.62 -19.11
C GLY A 453 -3.37 -8.89 -19.48
N PHE A 454 -2.23 -9.15 -18.84
CA PHE A 454 -1.39 -10.32 -19.08
C PHE A 454 -2.08 -11.67 -18.87
N GLU A 455 -3.04 -11.74 -17.96
CA GLU A 455 -3.81 -12.95 -17.65
C GLU A 455 -5.16 -12.99 -18.40
N GLY A 456 -5.32 -12.13 -19.40
CA GLY A 456 -6.44 -12.11 -20.30
C GLY A 456 -7.69 -11.37 -19.78
N ALA A 457 -7.69 -10.79 -18.59
CA ALA A 457 -8.72 -9.84 -18.20
C ALA A 457 -8.64 -8.58 -19.06
N ILE A 458 -9.78 -7.93 -19.35
CA ILE A 458 -9.82 -6.71 -20.15
C ILE A 458 -10.62 -5.64 -19.41
N ALA A 459 -10.16 -4.38 -19.49
CA ALA A 459 -10.84 -3.25 -18.88
C ALA A 459 -10.81 -2.01 -19.77
N GLY A 460 -11.89 -1.23 -19.71
CA GLY A 460 -11.95 0.12 -20.24
C GLY A 460 -12.24 1.11 -19.14
N ALA A 461 -11.80 2.35 -19.31
CA ALA A 461 -11.99 3.39 -18.31
C ALA A 461 -12.31 4.74 -18.94
N ARG A 462 -13.03 5.57 -18.18
CA ARG A 462 -13.25 6.99 -18.40
C ARG A 462 -12.97 7.74 -17.14
N VAL A 463 -12.29 8.89 -17.24
CA VAL A 463 -12.01 9.79 -16.12
C VAL A 463 -12.57 11.18 -16.45
N THR A 464 -13.41 11.70 -15.57
CA THR A 464 -14.01 13.02 -15.71
C THR A 464 -13.36 14.01 -14.77
N ILE A 465 -12.76 15.05 -15.35
CA ILE A 465 -12.20 16.20 -14.64
C ILE A 465 -13.02 17.43 -15.05
N ASN A 466 -13.49 18.17 -14.08
CA ASN A 466 -14.22 19.42 -14.33
C ASN A 466 -13.26 20.47 -14.92
N SER A 467 -13.51 20.89 -16.16
CA SER A 467 -12.64 21.82 -16.89
C SER A 467 -12.52 23.19 -16.25
N ASP A 468 -13.55 23.65 -15.52
CA ASP A 468 -13.58 24.99 -14.92
C ASP A 468 -12.81 25.01 -13.60
N THR A 469 -12.98 23.95 -12.78
CA THR A 469 -12.41 23.88 -11.43
C THR A 469 -11.13 23.06 -11.34
N GLY A 470 -10.88 22.13 -12.26
CA GLY A 470 -9.83 21.13 -12.19
C GLY A 470 -10.12 19.99 -11.20
N LYS A 471 -11.34 19.91 -10.65
CA LYS A 471 -11.72 18.86 -9.71
C LYS A 471 -11.91 17.52 -10.44
N LEU A 472 -11.30 16.48 -9.90
CA LEU A 472 -11.55 15.12 -10.32
C LEU A 472 -12.92 14.68 -9.79
N GLU A 473 -13.87 14.37 -10.68
CA GLU A 473 -15.27 14.14 -10.31
C GLU A 473 -15.64 12.66 -10.31
N ARG A 474 -15.28 11.93 -11.38
CA ARG A 474 -15.76 10.56 -11.57
C ARG A 474 -14.74 9.70 -12.32
N VAL A 475 -14.73 8.42 -11.98
CA VAL A 475 -14.06 7.35 -12.73
C VAL A 475 -15.07 6.27 -13.03
N GLU A 476 -15.26 5.96 -14.31
CA GLU A 476 -16.09 4.87 -14.79
C GLU A 476 -15.18 3.77 -15.33
N VAL A 477 -15.42 2.54 -14.90
CA VAL A 477 -14.66 1.35 -15.31
C VAL A 477 -15.62 0.28 -15.77
N LYS A 478 -15.33 -0.33 -16.93
CA LYS A 478 -15.91 -1.60 -17.35
C LYS A 478 -14.82 -2.65 -17.36
N VAL A 479 -15.09 -3.81 -16.77
CA VAL A 479 -14.11 -4.91 -16.67
C VAL A 479 -14.76 -6.25 -16.97
N ALA A 480 -14.07 -7.09 -17.77
CA ALA A 480 -14.47 -8.46 -18.07
C ALA A 480 -13.30 -9.41 -17.76
N ALA A 481 -13.58 -10.48 -17.01
CA ALA A 481 -12.56 -11.43 -16.54
C ALA A 481 -13.05 -12.88 -16.47
N GLY A 482 -13.99 -13.26 -17.36
CA GLY A 482 -14.65 -14.57 -17.31
C GLY A 482 -15.52 -14.70 -16.06
N ASP A 483 -15.65 -15.91 -15.51
CA ASP A 483 -16.35 -16.14 -14.26
C ASP A 483 -15.74 -15.28 -13.15
N THR A 484 -16.54 -14.46 -12.51
CA THR A 484 -16.08 -13.53 -11.49
C THR A 484 -15.78 -14.22 -10.16
N LEU A 485 -16.33 -15.41 -9.92
CA LEU A 485 -16.34 -16.12 -8.64
C LEU A 485 -17.00 -15.31 -7.52
N ASP A 486 -16.71 -14.03 -7.40
CA ASP A 486 -17.30 -13.10 -6.44
C ASP A 486 -17.20 -11.65 -6.94
N ASP A 487 -18.34 -11.08 -7.28
CA ASP A 487 -18.45 -9.71 -7.80
C ASP A 487 -18.00 -8.64 -6.80
N VAL A 488 -18.24 -8.87 -5.51
CA VAL A 488 -17.90 -7.89 -4.47
C VAL A 488 -16.38 -7.73 -4.35
N VAL A 489 -15.65 -8.85 -4.32
CA VAL A 489 -14.17 -8.83 -4.29
C VAL A 489 -13.65 -8.22 -5.59
N MET A 490 -14.18 -8.62 -6.75
CA MET A 490 -13.73 -8.07 -8.02
C MET A 490 -13.93 -6.55 -8.11
N ARG A 491 -15.10 -6.02 -7.71
CA ARG A 491 -15.37 -4.58 -7.64
C ARG A 491 -14.42 -3.86 -6.68
N SER A 492 -14.19 -4.43 -5.50
CA SER A 492 -13.29 -3.85 -4.51
C SER A 492 -11.85 -3.74 -5.02
N TYR A 493 -11.34 -4.79 -5.68
CA TYR A 493 -10.01 -4.77 -6.29
C TYR A 493 -9.91 -3.80 -7.46
N ALA A 494 -10.93 -3.71 -8.29
CA ALA A 494 -11.02 -2.76 -9.39
C ALA A 494 -11.02 -1.31 -8.88
N ALA A 495 -11.80 -0.99 -7.85
CA ALA A 495 -11.81 0.33 -7.22
C ALA A 495 -10.47 0.69 -6.60
N GLY A 496 -9.81 -0.26 -5.93
CA GLY A 496 -8.45 -0.08 -5.40
C GLY A 496 -7.41 0.16 -6.50
N ALA A 497 -7.52 -0.53 -7.63
CA ALA A 497 -6.65 -0.33 -8.79
C ALA A 497 -6.85 1.04 -9.42
N ALA A 498 -8.10 1.48 -9.58
CA ALA A 498 -8.44 2.82 -10.08
C ALA A 498 -7.85 3.91 -9.18
N HIS A 499 -8.00 3.78 -7.86
CA HIS A 499 -7.41 4.69 -6.88
C HIS A 499 -5.88 4.76 -6.99
N MET A 500 -5.20 3.61 -7.13
CA MET A 500 -3.75 3.56 -7.28
C MET A 500 -3.29 4.18 -8.61
N ALA A 501 -4.03 3.98 -9.70
CA ALA A 501 -3.75 4.57 -11.01
C ALA A 501 -3.84 6.09 -10.97
N LEU A 502 -4.89 6.63 -10.37
CA LEU A 502 -5.03 8.08 -10.15
C LEU A 502 -3.86 8.63 -9.32
N GLY A 503 -3.46 7.91 -8.26
CA GLY A 503 -2.30 8.25 -7.45
C GLY A 503 -1.02 8.32 -8.29
N TRP A 504 -0.74 7.29 -9.10
CA TRP A 504 0.44 7.25 -9.97
C TRP A 504 0.49 8.40 -10.97
N VAL A 505 -0.64 8.72 -11.59
CA VAL A 505 -0.72 9.82 -12.57
C VAL A 505 -0.60 11.20 -11.90
N LEU A 506 -1.18 11.40 -10.69
CA LEU A 506 -1.42 12.73 -10.15
C LEU A 506 -0.56 13.10 -8.93
N THR A 507 -0.26 12.16 -8.04
CA THR A 507 0.22 12.52 -6.70
C THR A 507 1.40 11.71 -6.18
N GLU A 508 1.58 10.47 -6.63
CA GLU A 508 2.54 9.53 -6.07
C GLU A 508 3.91 9.60 -6.74
N GLY A 509 4.94 9.81 -5.93
CA GLY A 509 6.33 9.84 -6.35
C GLY A 509 7.24 9.91 -5.14
N LEU A 510 8.51 9.53 -5.31
CA LEU A 510 9.52 9.62 -4.28
C LEU A 510 10.53 10.71 -4.63
N ALA A 511 10.74 11.64 -3.69
CA ALA A 511 11.87 12.54 -3.75
C ALA A 511 13.15 11.77 -3.39
N VAL A 512 14.09 11.72 -4.31
CA VAL A 512 15.32 10.92 -4.22
C VAL A 512 16.51 11.83 -4.47
N ASP A 513 17.54 11.65 -3.69
CA ASP A 513 18.83 12.31 -3.93
C ASP A 513 19.41 11.79 -5.27
N PRO A 514 19.67 12.64 -6.26
CA PRO A 514 20.10 12.21 -7.57
C PRO A 514 21.51 11.60 -7.61
N GLU A 515 22.36 11.90 -6.62
CA GLU A 515 23.73 11.40 -6.56
C GLU A 515 23.83 10.08 -5.79
N THR A 516 23.14 10.01 -4.65
CA THR A 516 23.20 8.83 -3.77
C THR A 516 22.07 7.84 -3.97
N GLY A 517 20.94 8.29 -4.56
CA GLY A 517 19.72 7.53 -4.67
C GLY A 517 18.95 7.36 -3.35
N GLU A 518 19.38 7.99 -2.27
CA GLU A 518 18.67 7.90 -0.99
C GLU A 518 17.31 8.60 -1.05
N PRO A 519 16.22 7.97 -0.56
CA PRO A 519 14.93 8.65 -0.47
C PRO A 519 15.01 9.76 0.58
N LEU A 520 14.57 10.94 0.19
CA LEU A 520 14.61 12.15 1.02
C LEU A 520 13.41 12.28 1.95
N ASP A 521 12.34 11.54 1.70
CA ASP A 521 11.11 11.57 2.48
C ASP A 521 10.59 10.15 2.73
N LEU A 522 10.60 9.76 4.00
CA LEU A 522 10.37 8.38 4.44
C LEU A 522 9.00 8.19 5.11
N THR A 523 8.13 9.20 5.08
CA THR A 523 6.84 9.12 5.75
C THR A 523 5.77 8.50 4.85
N ILE A 524 4.80 7.79 5.44
CA ILE A 524 3.69 7.21 4.67
C ILE A 524 2.89 8.28 3.90
N ARG A 525 2.83 9.51 4.40
CA ARG A 525 2.12 10.61 3.72
C ARG A 525 2.89 11.19 2.56
N SER A 526 4.22 11.10 2.56
CA SER A 526 5.03 11.58 1.45
C SER A 526 4.87 10.71 0.19
N LEU A 527 4.38 9.48 0.34
CA LEU A 527 4.08 8.62 -0.81
C LEU A 527 2.95 9.17 -1.70
N GLY A 528 2.17 10.13 -1.23
CA GLY A 528 1.17 10.80 -2.05
C GLY A 528 -0.15 10.03 -2.24
N VAL A 529 -0.42 9.01 -1.44
CA VAL A 529 -1.67 8.22 -1.52
C VAL A 529 -2.89 9.13 -1.32
N ILE A 530 -3.85 9.09 -2.24
CA ILE A 530 -5.05 9.92 -2.23
C ILE A 530 -5.91 9.59 -0.99
N ARG A 531 -6.38 10.63 -0.29
CA ARG A 531 -7.13 10.50 0.98
C ARG A 531 -8.60 10.21 0.73
N ALA A 532 -9.27 9.64 1.73
CA ALA A 532 -10.71 9.33 1.70
C ALA A 532 -11.59 10.53 1.27
N LYS A 533 -11.26 11.75 1.74
CA LYS A 533 -12.01 12.98 1.44
C LYS A 533 -11.76 13.55 0.04
N ASP A 534 -10.74 13.07 -0.65
CA ASP A 534 -10.27 13.64 -1.93
C ASP A 534 -10.50 12.66 -3.10
N ILE A 535 -11.03 11.46 -2.80
CA ILE A 535 -11.31 10.44 -3.81
C ILE A 535 -12.55 10.85 -4.64
N PRO A 536 -12.53 10.72 -5.99
CA PRO A 536 -13.73 10.88 -6.80
C PRO A 536 -14.70 9.72 -6.60
N GLU A 537 -15.91 9.86 -7.13
CA GLU A 537 -16.79 8.71 -7.34
C GLU A 537 -16.11 7.69 -8.28
N ILE A 538 -16.04 6.41 -7.87
CA ILE A 538 -15.52 5.33 -8.70
C ILE A 538 -16.63 4.31 -8.93
N GLU A 539 -17.08 4.22 -10.17
CA GLU A 539 -18.11 3.28 -10.61
C GLU A 539 -17.48 2.11 -11.36
N ILE A 540 -17.74 0.89 -10.89
CA ILE A 540 -17.24 -0.34 -11.49
C ILE A 540 -18.40 -1.15 -12.07
N SER A 541 -18.42 -1.33 -13.37
CA SER A 541 -19.32 -2.23 -14.09
C SER A 541 -18.59 -3.50 -14.49
N ILE A 542 -19.03 -4.64 -13.96
CA ILE A 542 -18.55 -5.94 -14.39
C ILE A 542 -19.36 -6.35 -15.61
N VAL A 543 -18.68 -6.64 -16.71
CA VAL A 543 -19.30 -7.15 -17.93
C VAL A 543 -19.39 -8.66 -17.83
N ASP A 544 -20.59 -9.19 -17.99
CA ASP A 544 -20.83 -10.64 -17.99
C ASP A 544 -20.09 -11.30 -19.16
N GLU A 545 -19.28 -12.28 -18.83
CA GLU A 545 -18.44 -13.01 -19.77
C GLU A 545 -18.36 -14.49 -19.39
N ALA A 546 -18.73 -15.37 -20.30
CA ALA A 546 -18.58 -16.80 -20.09
C ALA A 546 -17.11 -17.24 -20.15
N GLY A 547 -16.76 -18.26 -19.39
CA GLY A 547 -15.42 -18.87 -19.42
C GLY A 547 -14.75 -18.91 -18.04
N PRO A 548 -13.55 -19.48 -17.96
CA PRO A 548 -12.84 -19.61 -16.68
C PRO A 548 -12.49 -18.25 -16.09
N PRO A 549 -12.37 -18.14 -14.76
CA PRO A 549 -11.94 -16.93 -14.11
C PRO A 549 -10.53 -16.52 -14.58
N ARG A 550 -10.34 -15.23 -14.84
CA ARG A 550 -9.05 -14.65 -15.20
C ARG A 550 -8.53 -13.82 -14.05
N GLY A 551 -7.26 -14.01 -13.72
CA GLY A 551 -6.61 -13.32 -12.63
C GLY A 551 -6.21 -11.88 -12.99
N ARG A 552 -5.79 -11.14 -11.98
CA ARG A 552 -5.22 -9.79 -12.10
C ARG A 552 -6.04 -8.82 -12.98
N SER A 553 -7.37 -8.90 -12.89
CA SER A 553 -8.25 -7.94 -13.56
C SER A 553 -7.95 -6.51 -13.10
N SER A 554 -7.53 -6.35 -11.86
CA SER A 554 -7.07 -5.10 -11.29
C SER A 554 -5.85 -4.50 -12.00
N ASP A 555 -4.98 -5.29 -12.64
CA ASP A 555 -3.85 -4.76 -13.43
C ASP A 555 -4.37 -4.10 -14.73
N ALA A 556 -5.36 -4.71 -15.41
CA ALA A 556 -5.99 -4.12 -16.59
C ALA A 556 -6.74 -2.83 -16.22
N VAL A 557 -7.46 -2.81 -15.10
CA VAL A 557 -8.16 -1.63 -14.58
C VAL A 557 -7.16 -0.51 -14.25
N PHE A 558 -6.06 -0.81 -13.56
CA PHE A 558 -5.02 0.18 -13.26
C PHE A 558 -4.51 0.83 -14.54
N ALA A 559 -4.16 0.03 -15.54
CA ALA A 559 -3.61 0.52 -16.80
C ALA A 559 -4.62 1.37 -17.60
N ALA A 560 -5.89 0.92 -17.67
CA ALA A 560 -6.94 1.66 -18.36
C ALA A 560 -7.24 2.99 -17.68
N VAL A 561 -7.38 3.01 -16.34
CA VAL A 561 -7.64 4.25 -15.59
C VAL A 561 -6.47 5.23 -15.70
N ALA A 562 -5.22 4.74 -15.65
CA ALA A 562 -4.05 5.61 -15.81
C ALA A 562 -4.02 6.30 -17.18
N ALA A 563 -4.32 5.57 -18.25
CA ALA A 563 -4.40 6.12 -19.60
C ALA A 563 -5.55 7.14 -19.75
N ALA A 564 -6.75 6.78 -19.28
CA ALA A 564 -7.90 7.68 -19.32
C ALA A 564 -7.68 8.95 -18.49
N ALA A 565 -7.02 8.84 -17.33
CA ALA A 565 -6.67 9.99 -16.49
C ALA A 565 -5.69 10.94 -17.19
N TRP A 566 -4.70 10.40 -17.91
CA TRP A 566 -3.75 11.21 -18.65
C TRP A 566 -4.40 11.96 -19.82
N ASP A 567 -5.34 11.31 -20.51
CA ASP A 567 -6.14 11.94 -21.57
C ASP A 567 -7.08 13.01 -21.00
N ALA A 568 -7.72 12.75 -19.85
CA ALA A 568 -8.59 13.73 -19.19
C ALA A 568 -7.84 15.02 -18.77
N LEU A 569 -6.57 14.90 -18.35
CA LEU A 569 -5.74 16.07 -18.04
C LEU A 569 -5.46 16.95 -19.26
N LEU A 570 -5.29 16.36 -20.46
CA LEU A 570 -5.17 17.13 -21.70
C LEU A 570 -6.37 18.04 -21.93
N LEU A 571 -7.58 17.53 -21.67
CA LEU A 571 -8.82 18.31 -21.84
C LEU A 571 -8.98 19.38 -20.75
N ALA A 572 -8.60 19.06 -19.51
CA ALA A 572 -8.77 19.95 -18.36
C ALA A 572 -7.78 21.13 -18.34
N ASP A 573 -6.52 20.91 -18.74
CA ASP A 573 -5.43 21.89 -18.68
C ASP A 573 -4.98 22.40 -20.06
N ALA A 574 -5.68 22.02 -21.15
CA ALA A 574 -5.36 22.35 -22.55
C ALA A 574 -3.94 21.93 -23.00
N SER A 575 -3.24 21.16 -22.21
CA SER A 575 -1.94 20.58 -22.53
C SER A 575 -1.75 19.27 -21.78
N ARG A 576 -1.16 18.28 -22.44
CA ARG A 576 -0.85 16.99 -21.83
C ARG A 576 0.40 17.13 -20.96
N PRO A 577 0.37 16.74 -19.66
CA PRO A 577 1.59 16.70 -18.87
C PRO A 577 2.53 15.62 -19.42
N THR A 578 3.83 15.90 -19.41
CA THR A 578 4.89 14.99 -19.88
C THR A 578 5.59 14.23 -18.75
N THR A 579 5.10 14.41 -17.52
CA THR A 579 5.67 13.77 -16.34
C THR A 579 4.61 13.14 -15.45
N PHE A 580 4.94 12.00 -14.84
CA PHE A 580 4.18 11.46 -13.71
C PHE A 580 5.05 11.45 -12.44
N PRO A 581 4.47 11.89 -11.29
CA PRO A 581 3.15 12.48 -11.13
C PRO A 581 3.03 13.86 -11.80
N ALA A 582 1.86 14.16 -12.35
CA ALA A 582 1.56 15.39 -13.11
C ALA A 582 1.28 16.59 -12.17
N ARG A 583 2.26 16.94 -11.33
CA ARG A 583 2.11 17.87 -10.19
C ARG A 583 1.80 19.32 -10.56
N GLU A 584 2.19 19.77 -11.75
CA GLU A 584 1.90 21.11 -12.28
C GLU A 584 0.46 21.31 -12.71
N THR A 585 -0.31 20.24 -12.87
CA THR A 585 -1.72 20.33 -13.25
C THR A 585 -2.59 20.90 -12.13
N ARG A 586 -3.70 21.54 -12.50
CA ARG A 586 -4.68 22.05 -11.51
C ARG A 586 -5.23 20.93 -10.64
N THR A 587 -5.53 19.79 -11.24
CA THR A 587 -6.09 18.62 -10.56
C THR A 587 -5.15 18.08 -9.47
N ALA A 588 -3.88 17.87 -9.79
CA ALA A 588 -2.89 17.40 -8.82
C ALA A 588 -2.70 18.39 -7.66
N ARG A 589 -2.71 19.70 -7.94
CA ARG A 589 -2.60 20.73 -6.89
C ARG A 589 -3.80 20.74 -5.92
N ILE A 590 -5.00 20.41 -6.39
CA ILE A 590 -6.19 20.27 -5.54
C ILE A 590 -6.05 19.07 -4.59
N LEU A 591 -5.63 17.92 -5.11
CA LEU A 591 -5.46 16.69 -4.31
C LEU A 591 -4.35 16.79 -3.26
N ARG A 592 -3.39 17.69 -3.43
CA ARG A 592 -2.28 17.91 -2.49
C ARG A 592 -2.59 18.90 -1.36
N ARG A 593 -3.69 19.63 -1.42
CA ARG A 593 -4.16 20.57 -0.37
C ARG A 593 -4.91 19.83 0.75
#